data_d377396a30e89bacc430d10dee1948f3
#
_entry.id   d377396a30e89bacc430d10dee1948f3
#
_cell.length_a   1.000
_cell.length_b   1.000
_cell.length_c   1.000
_cell.angle_alpha   90.00
_cell.angle_beta   90.00
_cell.angle_gamma   90.00
#
_symmetry.space_group_name_H-M   'P 1'
#
loop_
_entity.id
_entity.type
_entity.pdbx_description
1 polymer ?
#
loop_
_entity_poly.entity_id
_entity_poly.type
_entity_poly.pdbx_seq_one_letter_code
_entity_poly.pdbx_strand_id
1 'polypeptide(L)'
;MKKTKQKLIIVVIFLVVFIVIGFYSFNNKDPYKKYNHIQSSEVLKTDQQEYWVYFYSIDNKDSIDSNNGISSLNKATNNVYFVEMKDKKIKIEDQQIQPTTLLYIKNHKIVKIYHGLKQLKEKHEKILEMSW
;
A
#
# COMPACT_ATOMS: atom_id res chain seq x y z
N MET A 1 23.43 -46.94 8.38
CA MET A 1 22.24 -46.67 7.58
C MET A 1 21.22 -45.75 8.26
N LYS A 2 20.95 -45.92 9.56
CA LYS A 2 20.03 -44.99 10.28
C LYS A 2 20.49 -43.54 10.30
N LYS A 3 21.80 -43.27 10.40
CA LYS A 3 22.35 -41.89 10.39
C LYS A 3 22.16 -41.17 9.03
N THR A 4 22.21 -41.91 7.91
CA THR A 4 22.03 -41.32 6.58
C THR A 4 20.58 -40.91 6.32
N LYS A 5 19.62 -41.72 6.79
CA LYS A 5 18.19 -41.39 6.69
C LYS A 5 17.82 -40.21 7.57
N GLN A 6 18.38 -40.07 8.77
CA GLN A 6 18.16 -38.93 9.65
C GLN A 6 18.72 -37.65 9.06
N LYS A 7 19.92 -37.68 8.44
CA LYS A 7 20.50 -36.52 7.75
C LYS A 7 19.65 -36.09 6.58
N LEU A 8 19.11 -37.03 5.80
CA LEU A 8 18.25 -36.73 4.65
C LEU A 8 16.95 -36.08 5.12
N ILE A 9 16.33 -36.58 6.19
CA ILE A 9 15.09 -36.00 6.77
C ILE A 9 15.34 -34.56 7.23
N ILE A 10 16.48 -34.29 7.90
CA ILE A 10 16.84 -32.94 8.37
C ILE A 10 17.01 -32.00 7.19
N VAL A 11 17.69 -32.41 6.11
CA VAL A 11 17.86 -31.60 4.90
C VAL A 11 16.52 -31.27 4.25
N VAL A 12 15.61 -32.24 4.16
CA VAL A 12 14.27 -32.03 3.60
C VAL A 12 13.48 -31.03 4.43
N ILE A 13 13.54 -31.13 5.76
CA ILE A 13 12.88 -30.19 6.66
C ILE A 13 13.42 -28.77 6.45
N PHE A 14 14.73 -28.58 6.36
CA PHE A 14 15.33 -27.28 6.09
C PHE A 14 14.87 -26.70 4.75
N LEU A 15 14.81 -27.52 3.68
CA LEU A 15 14.33 -27.08 2.37
C LEU A 15 12.87 -26.62 2.42
N VAL A 16 12.00 -27.34 3.11
CA VAL A 16 10.59 -26.98 3.26
C VAL A 16 10.46 -25.67 4.03
N VAL A 17 11.22 -25.49 5.11
CA VAL A 17 11.20 -24.23 5.88
C VAL A 17 11.65 -23.06 5.03
N PHE A 18 12.72 -23.20 4.23
CA PHE A 18 13.17 -22.15 3.32
C PHE A 18 12.13 -21.78 2.28
N ILE A 19 11.44 -22.76 1.70
CA ILE A 19 10.37 -22.52 0.73
C ILE A 19 9.22 -21.76 1.39
N VAL A 20 8.80 -22.13 2.59
CA VAL A 20 7.72 -21.46 3.32
C VAL A 20 8.11 -20.02 3.66
N ILE A 21 9.32 -19.77 4.14
CA ILE A 21 9.82 -18.43 4.47
C ILE A 21 9.88 -17.58 3.20
N GLY A 22 10.42 -18.11 2.11
CA GLY A 22 10.50 -17.39 0.83
C GLY A 22 9.12 -17.06 0.28
N PHE A 23 8.19 -17.98 0.32
CA PHE A 23 6.82 -17.78 -0.12
C PHE A 23 6.10 -16.74 0.74
N TYR A 24 6.25 -16.81 2.05
CA TYR A 24 5.68 -15.86 2.99
C TYR A 24 6.24 -14.45 2.78
N SER A 25 7.55 -14.32 2.62
CA SER A 25 8.21 -13.03 2.34
C SER A 25 7.75 -12.44 1.01
N PHE A 26 7.56 -13.27 -0.01
CA PHE A 26 7.08 -12.85 -1.32
C PHE A 26 5.64 -12.33 -1.24
N ASN A 27 4.75 -13.04 -0.53
CA ASN A 27 3.35 -12.66 -0.38
C ASN A 27 3.15 -11.42 0.50
N ASN A 28 4.08 -11.14 1.41
CA ASN A 28 4.03 -9.97 2.29
C ASN A 28 4.79 -8.74 1.75
N LYS A 29 5.24 -8.79 0.49
CA LYS A 29 5.94 -7.67 -0.12
C LYS A 29 5.07 -6.43 -0.25
N ASP A 30 3.76 -6.60 -0.43
CA ASP A 30 2.80 -5.51 -0.53
C ASP A 30 2.05 -5.34 0.79
N PRO A 31 2.37 -4.30 1.61
CA PRO A 31 1.69 -4.08 2.88
C PRO A 31 0.25 -3.59 2.73
N TYR A 32 -0.13 -3.15 1.54
CA TYR A 32 -1.46 -2.62 1.26
C TYR A 32 -2.41 -3.64 0.62
N LYS A 33 -1.96 -4.85 0.38
CA LYS A 33 -2.72 -5.89 -0.34
C LYS A 33 -4.07 -6.18 0.29
N LYS A 34 -4.17 -6.09 1.61
CA LYS A 34 -5.39 -6.37 2.38
C LYS A 34 -6.46 -5.28 2.32
N TYR A 35 -6.14 -4.12 1.78
CA TYR A 35 -7.05 -2.97 1.75
C TYR A 35 -7.87 -2.92 0.45
N ASN A 36 -8.80 -1.97 0.38
CA ASN A 36 -9.68 -1.79 -0.78
C ASN A 36 -8.93 -1.21 -1.97
N HIS A 37 -8.76 -2.01 -3.00
CA HIS A 37 -8.10 -1.59 -4.23
C HIS A 37 -9.11 -1.22 -5.30
N ILE A 38 -8.81 -0.16 -6.05
CA ILE A 38 -9.55 0.24 -7.24
C ILE A 38 -8.59 0.44 -8.40
N GLN A 39 -9.11 0.45 -9.60
CA GLN A 39 -8.34 0.78 -10.80
C GLN A 39 -8.23 2.30 -10.96
N SER A 40 -7.19 2.76 -11.65
CA SER A 40 -7.00 4.20 -11.90
C SER A 40 -8.18 4.85 -12.62
N SER A 41 -8.88 4.10 -13.48
CA SER A 41 -10.08 4.57 -14.18
C SER A 41 -11.28 4.81 -13.25
N GLU A 42 -11.27 4.24 -12.04
CA GLU A 42 -12.37 4.31 -11.08
C GLU A 42 -12.16 5.38 -10.00
N VAL A 43 -11.00 6.07 -10.01
CA VAL A 43 -10.58 6.98 -8.94
C VAL A 43 -11.61 8.07 -8.65
N LEU A 44 -12.26 8.61 -9.68
CA LEU A 44 -13.27 9.67 -9.52
C LEU A 44 -14.71 9.15 -9.59
N LYS A 45 -14.91 7.83 -9.56
CA LYS A 45 -16.21 7.20 -9.82
C LYS A 45 -16.72 6.33 -8.68
N THR A 46 -16.19 6.47 -7.47
CA THR A 46 -16.69 5.71 -6.33
C THR A 46 -18.04 6.23 -5.85
N ASP A 47 -18.76 5.42 -5.08
CA ASP A 47 -20.06 5.79 -4.52
C ASP A 47 -19.96 6.78 -3.34
N GLN A 48 -18.75 7.03 -2.86
CA GLN A 48 -18.53 7.88 -1.69
C GLN A 48 -18.46 9.35 -2.10
N GLN A 49 -18.99 10.24 -1.24
CA GLN A 49 -18.88 11.68 -1.45
C GLN A 49 -17.50 12.23 -1.08
N GLU A 50 -16.90 11.70 -0.05
CA GLU A 50 -15.57 12.07 0.41
C GLU A 50 -14.74 10.82 0.63
N TYR A 51 -13.55 10.78 0.06
CA TYR A 51 -12.65 9.64 0.22
C TYR A 51 -11.23 10.03 -0.14
N TRP A 52 -10.30 9.14 0.25
CA TRP A 52 -8.88 9.25 -0.04
C TRP A 52 -8.49 8.17 -1.03
N VAL A 53 -7.53 8.49 -1.89
CA VAL A 53 -6.94 7.50 -2.80
C VAL A 53 -5.42 7.57 -2.67
N TYR A 54 -4.82 6.43 -2.32
CA TYR A 54 -3.38 6.29 -2.19
C TYR A 54 -2.81 5.53 -3.38
N PHE A 55 -1.93 6.20 -4.11
CA PHE A 55 -1.22 5.62 -5.25
C PHE A 55 0.16 5.18 -4.79
N TYR A 56 0.46 3.91 -4.95
CA TYR A 56 1.70 3.32 -4.49
C TYR A 56 2.29 2.35 -5.49
N SER A 57 3.59 2.07 -5.35
CA SER A 57 4.27 1.00 -6.06
C SER A 57 5.03 0.15 -5.06
N ILE A 58 4.96 -1.17 -5.20
CA ILE A 58 5.71 -2.09 -4.35
C ILE A 58 7.21 -1.98 -4.55
N ASP A 59 7.65 -1.42 -5.68
CA ASP A 59 9.06 -1.20 -5.99
C ASP A 59 9.55 0.17 -5.55
N ASN A 60 8.68 1.01 -4.99
CA ASN A 60 9.02 2.34 -4.50
C ASN A 60 9.17 2.30 -2.98
N LYS A 61 10.37 2.62 -2.49
CA LYS A 61 10.67 2.58 -1.06
C LYS A 61 9.78 3.52 -0.25
N ASP A 62 9.54 4.73 -0.72
CA ASP A 62 8.72 5.70 -0.01
C ASP A 62 7.26 5.23 0.11
N SER A 63 6.75 4.53 -0.91
CA SER A 63 5.43 3.93 -0.86
C SER A 63 5.31 2.90 0.28
N ILE A 64 6.33 2.09 0.47
CA ILE A 64 6.38 1.07 1.52
C ILE A 64 6.62 1.72 2.89
N ASP A 65 7.52 2.69 2.98
CA ASP A 65 7.85 3.38 4.22
C ASP A 65 6.67 4.23 4.76
N SER A 66 5.70 4.56 3.92
CA SER A 66 4.48 5.29 4.31
C SER A 66 3.42 4.39 4.94
N ASN A 67 3.66 3.09 5.08
CA ASN A 67 2.66 2.11 5.52
C ASN A 67 2.00 2.49 6.85
N ASN A 68 2.77 2.90 7.85
CA ASN A 68 2.22 3.25 9.16
C ASN A 68 1.27 4.45 9.09
N GLY A 69 1.66 5.48 8.36
CA GLY A 69 0.83 6.67 8.18
C GLY A 69 -0.46 6.40 7.40
N ILE A 70 -0.34 5.67 6.29
CA ILE A 70 -1.50 5.34 5.45
C ILE A 70 -2.44 4.37 6.16
N SER A 71 -1.92 3.40 6.89
CA SER A 71 -2.73 2.48 7.69
C SER A 71 -3.49 3.21 8.78
N SER A 72 -2.86 4.18 9.45
CA SER A 72 -3.51 5.01 10.46
C SER A 72 -4.62 5.87 9.85
N LEU A 73 -4.39 6.46 8.68
CA LEU A 73 -5.40 7.22 7.96
C LEU A 73 -6.60 6.34 7.60
N ASN A 74 -6.35 5.14 7.07
CA ASN A 74 -7.42 4.20 6.74
C ASN A 74 -8.22 3.80 7.98
N LYS A 75 -7.54 3.57 9.09
CA LYS A 75 -8.18 3.20 10.36
C LYS A 75 -9.04 4.33 10.91
N ALA A 76 -8.57 5.57 10.80
CA ALA A 76 -9.28 6.75 11.31
C ALA A 76 -10.50 7.12 10.46
N THR A 77 -10.41 7.00 9.13
CA THR A 77 -11.45 7.44 8.21
C THR A 77 -12.30 6.28 7.67
N ASN A 78 -11.76 5.08 7.64
CA ASN A 78 -12.33 3.89 6.99
C ASN A 78 -12.76 4.16 5.53
N ASN A 79 -12.09 5.06 4.86
CA ASN A 79 -12.48 5.53 3.53
C ASN A 79 -11.28 5.83 2.64
N VAL A 80 -10.30 4.92 2.64
CA VAL A 80 -9.11 5.01 1.79
C VAL A 80 -9.18 3.91 0.74
N TYR A 81 -9.05 4.29 -0.52
CA TYR A 81 -8.89 3.37 -1.64
C TYR A 81 -7.43 3.35 -2.09
N PHE A 82 -7.01 2.23 -2.64
CA PHE A 82 -5.62 1.99 -3.00
C PHE A 82 -5.51 1.69 -4.48
N VAL A 83 -4.55 2.31 -5.14
CA VAL A 83 -4.21 2.04 -6.54
C VAL A 83 -2.76 1.59 -6.60
N GLU A 84 -2.53 0.34 -6.99
CA GLU A 84 -1.20 -0.16 -7.25
C GLU A 84 -0.75 0.28 -8.63
N MET A 85 0.36 1.02 -8.68
CA MET A 85 0.90 1.53 -9.93
C MET A 85 1.92 0.56 -10.50
N LYS A 86 1.63 0.00 -11.67
CA LYS A 86 2.59 -0.79 -12.44
C LYS A 86 3.47 0.11 -13.31
N ASP A 87 2.91 1.23 -13.77
CA ASP A 87 3.63 2.26 -14.51
C ASP A 87 4.05 3.38 -13.57
N LYS A 88 5.14 4.07 -13.91
CA LYS A 88 5.67 5.15 -13.07
C LYS A 88 4.79 6.39 -13.03
N LYS A 89 3.87 6.55 -13.98
CA LYS A 89 3.02 7.73 -14.11
C LYS A 89 1.62 7.33 -14.59
N ILE A 90 0.62 7.84 -13.90
CA ILE A 90 -0.79 7.72 -14.27
C ILE A 90 -1.35 9.13 -14.39
N LYS A 91 -2.23 9.38 -15.35
CA LYS A 91 -2.89 10.66 -15.50
C LYS A 91 -4.34 10.55 -15.01
N ILE A 92 -4.70 11.36 -14.01
CA ILE A 92 -6.06 11.53 -13.53
C ILE A 92 -6.49 12.95 -13.85
N GLU A 93 -7.46 13.11 -14.77
CA GLU A 93 -7.81 14.39 -15.38
C GLU A 93 -6.54 15.04 -15.99
N ASP A 94 -6.20 16.25 -15.56
CA ASP A 94 -4.98 16.95 -16.01
C ASP A 94 -3.80 16.76 -15.08
N GLN A 95 -3.97 15.95 -14.02
CA GLN A 95 -2.94 15.73 -13.02
C GLN A 95 -2.13 14.46 -13.33
N GLN A 96 -0.82 14.62 -13.36
CA GLN A 96 0.09 13.49 -13.49
C GLN A 96 0.41 12.93 -12.11
N ILE A 97 0.07 11.66 -11.89
CA ILE A 97 0.21 11.01 -10.60
C ILE A 97 1.42 10.07 -10.63
N GLN A 98 2.28 10.18 -9.63
CA GLN A 98 3.44 9.32 -9.41
C GLN A 98 3.23 8.46 -8.17
N PRO A 99 4.02 7.38 -7.98
CA PRO A 99 3.95 6.60 -6.74
C PRO A 99 4.18 7.45 -5.50
N THR A 100 3.56 7.04 -4.39
CA THR A 100 3.57 7.74 -3.10
C THR A 100 2.84 9.08 -3.18
N THR A 101 1.65 9.03 -3.75
CA THR A 101 0.74 10.18 -3.83
C THR A 101 -0.58 9.85 -3.16
N LEU A 102 -1.05 10.76 -2.31
CA LEU A 102 -2.35 10.66 -1.66
C LEU A 102 -3.25 11.76 -2.18
N LEU A 103 -4.42 11.39 -2.70
CA LEU A 103 -5.45 12.32 -3.14
C LEU A 103 -6.58 12.38 -2.11
N TYR A 104 -7.06 13.57 -1.84
CA TYR A 104 -8.33 13.78 -1.16
C TYR A 104 -9.38 14.20 -2.18
N ILE A 105 -10.45 13.42 -2.26
CA ILE A 105 -11.51 13.59 -3.26
C ILE A 105 -12.82 13.89 -2.57
N LYS A 106 -13.50 14.92 -3.03
CA LYS A 106 -14.80 15.35 -2.54
C LYS A 106 -15.71 15.67 -3.73
N ASN A 107 -16.92 15.11 -3.73
CA ASN A 107 -17.88 15.28 -4.82
C ASN A 107 -17.28 14.95 -6.19
N HIS A 108 -16.53 13.86 -6.28
CA HIS A 108 -15.86 13.36 -7.49
C HIS A 108 -14.82 14.30 -8.08
N LYS A 109 -14.29 15.22 -7.26
CA LYS A 109 -13.24 16.15 -7.67
C LYS A 109 -12.04 16.06 -6.74
N ILE A 110 -10.84 16.20 -7.30
CA ILE A 110 -9.61 16.25 -6.53
C ILE A 110 -9.57 17.60 -5.79
N VAL A 111 -9.55 17.55 -4.46
CA VAL A 111 -9.49 18.73 -3.59
C VAL A 111 -8.07 19.01 -3.14
N LYS A 112 -7.33 17.98 -2.79
CA LYS A 112 -5.94 18.08 -2.31
C LYS A 112 -5.08 16.95 -2.84
N ILE A 113 -3.81 17.23 -3.05
CA ILE A 113 -2.80 16.28 -3.50
C ILE A 113 -1.60 16.38 -2.58
N TYR A 114 -1.16 15.24 -2.06
CA TYR A 114 0.04 15.12 -1.24
C TYR A 114 1.05 14.23 -1.95
N HIS A 115 2.20 14.79 -2.30
CA HIS A 115 3.26 14.07 -3.01
C HIS A 115 4.40 13.73 -2.07
N GLY A 116 4.78 12.46 -2.06
CA GLY A 116 5.98 12.00 -1.39
C GLY A 116 5.82 11.82 0.11
N LEU A 117 6.81 11.14 0.68
CA LEU A 117 6.82 10.74 2.09
C LEU A 117 6.75 11.92 3.06
N LYS A 118 7.43 13.01 2.74
CA LYS A 118 7.48 14.19 3.61
C LYS A 118 6.08 14.81 3.78
N GLN A 119 5.36 15.04 2.68
CA GLN A 119 4.02 15.61 2.74
C GLN A 119 3.03 14.68 3.44
N LEU A 120 3.18 13.38 3.24
CA LEU A 120 2.34 12.39 3.91
C LEU A 120 2.55 12.36 5.41
N LYS A 121 3.79 12.51 5.87
CA LYS A 121 4.10 12.58 7.30
C LYS A 121 3.49 13.83 7.95
N GLU A 122 3.59 14.97 7.30
CA GLU A 122 2.99 16.22 7.78
C GLU A 122 1.48 16.10 7.90
N LYS A 123 0.83 15.50 6.91
CA LYS A 123 -0.62 15.27 6.91
C LYS A 123 -1.04 14.29 8.00
N HIS A 124 -0.28 13.21 8.19
CA HIS A 124 -0.55 12.22 9.23
C HIS A 124 -0.57 12.86 10.63
N GLU A 125 0.40 13.71 10.92
CA GLU A 125 0.45 14.45 12.19
C GLU A 125 -0.78 15.33 12.39
N LYS A 126 -1.21 16.07 11.36
CA LYS A 126 -2.42 16.90 11.41
C LYS A 126 -3.69 16.09 11.65
N ILE A 127 -3.82 14.93 11.02
CA ILE A 127 -4.98 14.05 11.22
C ILE A 127 -5.01 13.51 12.64
N LEU A 128 -3.85 13.10 13.18
CA LEU A 128 -3.75 12.64 14.56
C LEU A 128 -4.12 13.75 15.54
N GLU A 129 -3.69 14.99 15.29
CA GLU A 129 -4.07 16.14 16.11
C GLU A 129 -5.58 16.40 16.06
N MET A 130 -6.20 16.25 14.90
CA MET A 130 -7.62 16.47 14.71
C MET A 130 -8.51 15.36 15.27
N SER A 131 -7.96 14.17 15.51
CA SER A 131 -8.70 13.03 16.06
C SER A 131 -8.79 13.02 17.58
N TRP A 132 -8.20 14.00 18.23
CA TRP A 132 -8.25 14.21 19.70
C TRP A 132 -9.19 15.35 20.06
#